data_c6d1317d5ce7d7874309dae19c329fe7
#
_entry.id   c6d1317d5ce7d7874309dae19c329fe7
#
_cell.length_a   1.000
_cell.length_b   1.000
_cell.length_c   1.000
_cell.angle_alpha   90.00
_cell.angle_beta   90.00
_cell.angle_gamma   90.00
#
_symmetry.space_group_name_H-M   'P 1'
#
loop_
_entity.id
_entity.type
_entity.pdbx_description
1 polymer ?
#
loop_
_entity_poly.entity_id
_entity_poly.type
_entity_poly.pdbx_seq_one_letter_code
_entity_poly.pdbx_strand_id
1 'polypeptide(L)'
;MLSHVAMSSDEDSGFPTDYEIAQDADLEHITDVVEPFGLDGDDLELYGDHKAKLSMDAVNRLKDQRSEDSNLVLVTGMTPTPMGEGKTVTTVGLGQAFNHTGRQAMIAIREPSLGPVFGIKGGAAGGGYSQVLPMEDINLHFTGDIHALTAAHNLISAMLDAHLSKGNELDIDPNNISWKRAIDMNDRALRNMVVGLGGESGGHTREASFLLTAASELMAVLALADSLEDLKERVGRIIIAYDTDGEPITVDDIEATGAATILLRDALKPNVVQTLEGTPALVHAGPFANIAHGTNSLIADQAAFGMADWVLTEAGFGSDLGAEKFLNVVSRFGDVEPSAIVLVSSVRALKYHGKDMWPADMDELEEPDVEAVEAGLENLDKHAANLQQFGVPVIVSINRFPQDTDEEIQAVIDHCESQGIRAGVSNVFSEGGEGGVELVEKITDAVENNEADFEFLYDTEESIKSKIETVATEIYGADGVNYVAGAEDDIERMEELGLDDMPVVMSKTFHSFSDDPSKKGVPEGWTLDVREVYPSAGAGFLVVLTGDVMDLPGLPGRPAAADMDIDADGTISGLF
;
A
#
# COMPACT_ATOMS: atom_id res chain seq x y z
N MET A 1 5.57 13.49 -20.72
CA MET A 1 6.06 14.86 -20.42
C MET A 1 5.33 15.28 -19.15
N LEU A 2 5.95 15.11 -18.01
CA LEU A 2 5.45 15.66 -16.75
C LEU A 2 6.03 17.08 -16.67
N SER A 3 5.21 18.07 -17.05
CA SER A 3 5.54 19.48 -16.92
C SER A 3 5.22 19.91 -15.49
N HIS A 4 6.20 20.53 -14.87
CA HIS A 4 6.17 21.41 -13.71
C HIS A 4 4.83 21.52 -12.97
N VAL A 5 4.60 20.67 -11.98
CA VAL A 5 3.76 21.04 -10.85
C VAL A 5 4.74 21.43 -9.75
N ALA A 6 5.02 22.72 -9.64
CA ALA A 6 5.61 23.27 -8.44
C ALA A 6 4.49 23.20 -7.39
N MET A 7 4.72 22.51 -6.28
CA MET A 7 3.92 22.74 -5.08
C MET A 7 4.07 24.24 -4.77
N SER A 8 2.98 24.99 -4.82
CA SER A 8 2.95 26.31 -4.22
C SER A 8 3.20 26.10 -2.73
N SER A 9 4.30 26.64 -2.23
CA SER A 9 4.50 26.78 -0.80
C SER A 9 3.32 27.61 -0.26
N ASP A 10 2.54 27.02 0.65
CA ASP A 10 1.43 27.69 1.35
C ASP A 10 1.93 28.78 2.32
N GLU A 11 2.88 29.60 1.92
CA GLU A 11 3.36 30.74 2.73
C GLU A 11 2.28 31.82 2.99
N ASP A 12 1.07 31.70 2.42
CA ASP A 12 0.02 32.73 2.50
C ASP A 12 -1.32 32.24 3.14
N SER A 13 -1.45 30.95 3.48
CA SER A 13 -2.72 30.40 4.05
C SER A 13 -2.92 30.70 5.56
N GLY A 14 -1.86 30.97 6.28
CA GLY A 14 -1.90 31.12 7.75
C GLY A 14 -2.16 29.82 8.52
N PHE A 15 -2.27 28.68 7.83
CA PHE A 15 -2.33 27.35 8.43
C PHE A 15 -0.90 26.79 8.57
N PRO A 16 -0.52 26.21 9.72
CA PRO A 16 0.83 25.66 9.91
C PRO A 16 1.09 24.48 8.99
N THR A 17 2.33 24.30 8.57
CA THR A 17 2.74 23.13 7.77
C THR A 17 2.66 21.84 8.59
N ASP A 18 2.59 20.68 7.92
CA ASP A 18 2.57 19.37 8.57
C ASP A 18 3.79 19.20 9.51
N TYR A 19 4.94 19.71 9.09
CA TYR A 19 6.17 19.69 9.89
C TYR A 19 6.06 20.57 11.14
N GLU A 20 5.56 21.81 11.03
CA GLU A 20 5.36 22.70 12.17
C GLU A 20 4.38 22.10 13.20
N ILE A 21 3.28 21.49 12.73
CA ILE A 21 2.33 20.81 13.60
C ILE A 21 3.01 19.64 14.33
N ALA A 22 3.83 18.85 13.60
CA ALA A 22 4.55 17.73 14.19
C ALA A 22 5.59 18.16 15.23
N GLN A 23 6.30 19.27 14.98
CA GLN A 23 7.32 19.80 15.90
C GLN A 23 6.73 20.43 17.18
N ASP A 24 5.53 21.01 17.09
CA ASP A 24 4.83 21.60 18.23
C ASP A 24 4.12 20.55 19.12
N ALA A 25 4.10 19.27 18.69
CA ALA A 25 3.44 18.20 19.42
C ALA A 25 4.19 17.81 20.71
N ASP A 26 3.45 17.67 21.81
CA ASP A 26 3.97 17.16 23.10
C ASP A 26 3.74 15.63 23.16
N LEU A 27 4.74 14.85 22.73
CA LEU A 27 4.63 13.40 22.62
C LEU A 27 4.72 12.72 23.98
N GLU A 28 3.82 11.78 24.25
CA GLU A 28 3.90 10.90 25.41
C GLU A 28 5.00 9.83 25.21
N HIS A 29 5.48 9.26 26.32
CA HIS A 29 6.39 8.10 26.20
C HIS A 29 5.61 6.91 25.64
N ILE A 30 6.20 6.17 24.69
CA ILE A 30 5.46 5.14 23.96
C ILE A 30 4.88 4.05 24.87
N THR A 31 5.50 3.74 26.01
CA THR A 31 4.96 2.81 27.00
C THR A 31 3.65 3.30 27.60
N ASP A 32 3.52 4.60 27.82
CA ASP A 32 2.33 5.20 28.43
C ASP A 32 1.16 5.21 27.43
N VAL A 33 1.47 5.40 26.14
CA VAL A 33 0.51 5.35 25.02
C VAL A 33 -0.13 3.96 24.89
N VAL A 34 0.66 2.90 25.06
CA VAL A 34 0.17 1.52 24.83
C VAL A 34 -0.31 0.78 26.09
N GLU A 35 -0.02 1.31 27.29
CA GLU A 35 -0.48 0.71 28.55
C GLU A 35 -2.02 0.53 28.60
N PRO A 36 -2.86 1.49 28.14
CA PRO A 36 -4.31 1.31 28.09
C PRO A 36 -4.78 0.19 27.14
N PHE A 37 -3.92 -0.25 26.23
CA PHE A 37 -4.16 -1.32 25.24
C PHE A 37 -3.61 -2.68 25.68
N GLY A 38 -3.21 -2.80 26.95
CA GLY A 38 -2.78 -4.08 27.55
C GLY A 38 -1.35 -4.49 27.26
N LEU A 39 -0.50 -3.55 26.86
CA LEU A 39 0.93 -3.75 26.67
C LEU A 39 1.73 -3.13 27.83
N ASP A 40 2.87 -3.75 28.15
CA ASP A 40 3.82 -3.23 29.14
C ASP A 40 5.24 -3.13 28.55
N GLY A 41 6.18 -2.67 29.37
CA GLY A 41 7.56 -2.46 28.91
C GLY A 41 8.29 -3.75 28.47
N ASP A 42 7.86 -4.94 28.91
CA ASP A 42 8.45 -6.22 28.50
C ASP A 42 7.94 -6.66 27.11
N ASP A 43 6.80 -6.11 26.68
CA ASP A 43 6.22 -6.35 25.35
C ASP A 43 6.90 -5.52 24.25
N LEU A 44 7.72 -4.52 24.62
CA LEU A 44 8.29 -3.53 23.71
C LEU A 44 9.81 -3.61 23.62
N GLU A 45 10.32 -3.45 22.42
CA GLU A 45 11.73 -3.14 22.15
C GLU A 45 11.84 -1.65 21.80
N LEU A 46 12.29 -0.82 22.76
CA LEU A 46 12.32 0.64 22.63
C LEU A 46 13.38 1.13 21.61
N TYR A 47 12.98 2.05 20.76
CA TYR A 47 13.82 2.82 19.84
C TYR A 47 13.76 4.32 20.19
N GLY A 48 14.21 4.68 21.39
CA GLY A 48 14.01 5.99 21.99
C GLY A 48 12.71 6.06 22.80
N ASP A 49 12.22 7.28 23.06
CA ASP A 49 11.11 7.50 23.98
C ASP A 49 9.73 7.37 23.30
N HIS A 50 9.65 7.58 21.97
CA HIS A 50 8.38 7.77 21.25
C HIS A 50 8.09 6.71 20.18
N LYS A 51 8.95 5.71 20.02
CA LYS A 51 8.77 4.58 19.12
C LYS A 51 9.33 3.29 19.69
N ALA A 52 8.73 2.16 19.32
CA ALA A 52 9.16 0.84 19.73
C ALA A 52 8.80 -0.20 18.67
N LYS A 53 9.31 -1.40 18.81
CA LYS A 53 8.79 -2.59 18.14
C LYS A 53 8.04 -3.46 19.14
N LEU A 54 6.97 -4.10 18.69
CA LEU A 54 6.34 -5.19 19.45
C LEU A 54 7.28 -6.39 19.49
N SER A 55 7.51 -6.98 20.66
CA SER A 55 8.21 -8.25 20.74
C SER A 55 7.38 -9.36 20.07
N MET A 56 8.02 -10.39 19.52
CA MET A 56 7.29 -11.52 18.93
C MET A 56 6.44 -12.29 19.95
N ASP A 57 6.84 -12.29 21.22
CA ASP A 57 6.06 -12.89 22.29
C ASP A 57 4.77 -12.08 22.54
N ALA A 58 4.85 -10.74 22.51
CA ALA A 58 3.68 -9.87 22.58
C ALA A 58 2.76 -10.08 21.37
N VAL A 59 3.30 -10.10 20.15
CA VAL A 59 2.55 -10.35 18.92
C VAL A 59 1.78 -11.68 19.00
N ASN A 60 2.44 -12.77 19.37
CA ASN A 60 1.80 -14.08 19.47
C ASN A 60 0.69 -14.08 20.53
N ARG A 61 0.92 -13.45 21.68
CA ARG A 61 -0.09 -13.30 22.73
C ARG A 61 -1.29 -12.49 22.25
N LEU A 62 -1.07 -11.39 21.55
CA LEU A 62 -2.12 -10.52 21.01
C LEU A 62 -2.97 -11.25 19.96
N LYS A 63 -2.35 -12.03 19.08
CA LYS A 63 -3.07 -12.87 18.08
C LYS A 63 -4.03 -13.84 18.78
N ASP A 64 -3.58 -14.47 19.87
CA ASP A 64 -4.40 -15.40 20.67
C ASP A 64 -5.53 -14.67 21.45
N GLN A 65 -5.39 -13.36 21.67
CA GLN A 65 -6.35 -12.51 22.39
C GLN A 65 -7.37 -11.83 21.51
N ARG A 66 -7.33 -12.03 20.18
CA ARG A 66 -8.31 -11.47 19.24
C ARG A 66 -9.73 -11.72 19.76
N SER A 67 -10.49 -10.64 19.93
CA SER A 67 -11.92 -10.71 20.27
C SER A 67 -12.75 -11.05 19.03
N GLU A 68 -13.80 -11.87 19.22
CA GLU A 68 -14.80 -12.08 18.16
C GLU A 68 -15.58 -10.79 17.84
N ASP A 69 -15.54 -9.80 18.74
CA ASP A 69 -16.20 -8.50 18.58
C ASP A 69 -15.26 -7.43 17.98
N SER A 70 -14.00 -7.76 17.65
CA SER A 70 -13.07 -6.81 17.03
C SER A 70 -13.45 -6.55 15.58
N ASN A 71 -13.50 -5.27 15.22
CA ASN A 71 -13.97 -4.79 13.92
C ASN A 71 -12.83 -4.18 13.10
N LEU A 72 -12.72 -4.59 11.84
CA LEU A 72 -11.79 -4.01 10.88
C LEU A 72 -12.51 -2.99 9.99
N VAL A 73 -11.99 -1.78 9.94
CA VAL A 73 -12.40 -0.74 9.02
C VAL A 73 -11.32 -0.56 7.96
N LEU A 74 -11.64 -0.94 6.72
CA LEU A 74 -10.73 -0.77 5.59
C LEU A 74 -10.93 0.60 4.94
N VAL A 75 -9.91 1.44 4.94
CA VAL A 75 -9.92 2.74 4.27
C VAL A 75 -9.31 2.62 2.88
N THR A 76 -10.06 3.00 1.88
CA THR A 76 -9.63 3.01 0.48
C THR A 76 -10.07 4.29 -0.22
N GLY A 77 -9.88 4.44 -1.52
CA GLY A 77 -10.29 5.65 -2.24
C GLY A 77 -10.85 5.37 -3.62
N MET A 78 -11.48 6.38 -4.20
CA MET A 78 -11.80 6.40 -5.62
C MET A 78 -10.53 6.53 -6.47
N THR A 79 -10.62 6.45 -7.80
CA THR A 79 -9.49 6.69 -8.70
C THR A 79 -8.86 8.06 -8.41
N PRO A 80 -7.57 8.13 -7.99
CA PRO A 80 -7.00 9.36 -7.48
C PRO A 80 -6.54 10.34 -8.56
N THR A 81 -6.46 11.62 -8.19
CA THR A 81 -5.64 12.60 -8.89
C THR A 81 -4.15 12.31 -8.67
N PRO A 82 -3.23 12.94 -9.43
CA PRO A 82 -1.79 12.80 -9.20
C PRO A 82 -1.33 13.21 -7.78
N MET A 83 -2.09 14.07 -7.09
CA MET A 83 -1.79 14.55 -5.74
C MET A 83 -2.23 13.58 -4.63
N GLY A 84 -3.08 12.59 -4.97
CA GLY A 84 -3.70 11.69 -3.99
C GLY A 84 -4.91 12.33 -3.29
N GLU A 85 -5.69 11.52 -2.53
CA GLU A 85 -7.00 11.95 -2.00
C GLU A 85 -7.08 11.90 -0.47
N GLY A 86 -5.94 11.78 0.22
CA GLY A 86 -5.87 11.87 1.68
C GLY A 86 -6.32 10.60 2.42
N LYS A 87 -6.14 9.40 1.85
CA LYS A 87 -6.49 8.13 2.52
C LYS A 87 -5.81 7.99 3.89
N THR A 88 -4.49 8.17 3.95
CA THR A 88 -3.74 8.03 5.21
C THR A 88 -4.18 9.07 6.24
N VAL A 89 -4.43 10.30 5.82
CA VAL A 89 -5.00 11.36 6.66
C VAL A 89 -6.36 10.93 7.22
N THR A 90 -7.23 10.37 6.37
CA THR A 90 -8.54 9.86 6.79
C THR A 90 -8.40 8.68 7.75
N THR A 91 -7.48 7.73 7.48
CA THR A 91 -7.26 6.57 8.35
C THR A 91 -6.79 6.99 9.74
N VAL A 92 -5.80 7.88 9.81
CA VAL A 92 -5.27 8.40 11.09
C VAL A 92 -6.33 9.20 11.82
N GLY A 93 -6.99 10.14 11.13
CA GLY A 93 -8.02 10.99 11.73
C GLY A 93 -9.24 10.21 12.22
N LEU A 94 -9.68 9.17 11.50
CA LEU A 94 -10.74 8.28 11.96
C LEU A 94 -10.30 7.49 13.20
N GLY A 95 -9.05 6.99 13.26
CA GLY A 95 -8.53 6.33 14.44
C GLY A 95 -8.58 7.25 15.68
N GLN A 96 -8.18 8.52 15.52
CA GLN A 96 -8.35 9.54 16.57
C GLN A 96 -9.83 9.77 16.90
N ALA A 97 -10.70 9.86 15.89
CA ALA A 97 -12.13 10.09 16.06
C ALA A 97 -12.85 8.96 16.83
N PHE A 98 -12.47 7.70 16.60
CA PHE A 98 -12.99 6.58 17.40
C PHE A 98 -12.67 6.78 18.90
N ASN A 99 -11.44 7.18 19.22
CA ASN A 99 -11.06 7.46 20.61
C ASN A 99 -11.82 8.66 21.18
N HIS A 100 -12.11 9.72 20.40
CA HIS A 100 -12.99 10.83 20.81
C HIS A 100 -14.41 10.36 21.19
N THR A 101 -14.90 9.30 20.53
CA THR A 101 -16.21 8.71 20.87
C THR A 101 -16.16 7.72 22.03
N GLY A 102 -14.98 7.55 22.66
CA GLY A 102 -14.77 6.63 23.78
C GLY A 102 -14.63 5.15 23.36
N ARG A 103 -14.38 4.87 22.08
CA ARG A 103 -14.10 3.54 21.55
C ARG A 103 -12.61 3.35 21.40
N GLN A 104 -12.08 2.24 21.90
CA GLN A 104 -10.66 1.92 21.70
C GLN A 104 -10.39 1.58 20.24
N ALA A 105 -9.51 2.34 19.60
CA ALA A 105 -9.09 2.12 18.22
C ALA A 105 -7.58 2.02 18.09
N MET A 106 -7.14 1.15 17.18
CA MET A 106 -5.76 0.97 16.76
C MET A 106 -5.66 1.24 15.26
N ILE A 107 -4.61 1.93 14.85
CA ILE A 107 -4.31 2.22 13.45
C ILE A 107 -3.22 1.27 12.98
N ALA A 108 -3.35 0.71 11.78
CA ALA A 108 -2.33 -0.11 11.13
C ALA A 108 -2.08 0.41 9.71
N ILE A 109 -0.89 0.96 9.46
CA ILE A 109 -0.51 1.60 8.19
C ILE A 109 0.84 1.14 7.69
N ARG A 110 1.14 1.47 6.43
CA ARG A 110 2.41 1.11 5.79
C ARG A 110 3.56 2.00 6.23
N GLU A 111 4.76 1.40 6.28
CA GLU A 111 6.02 2.14 6.39
C GLU A 111 6.38 2.76 5.03
N PRO A 112 6.77 4.06 4.98
CA PRO A 112 7.16 4.72 3.74
C PRO A 112 8.54 4.30 3.25
N SER A 113 8.70 4.20 1.91
CA SER A 113 9.97 4.01 1.22
C SER A 113 10.61 5.37 0.92
N LEU A 114 11.95 5.47 1.03
CA LEU A 114 12.70 6.71 0.79
C LEU A 114 12.55 7.25 -0.64
N GLY A 115 12.44 6.38 -1.63
CA GLY A 115 12.29 6.79 -3.02
C GLY A 115 11.12 7.77 -3.25
N PRO A 116 9.88 7.45 -2.84
CA PRO A 116 8.75 8.37 -2.87
C PRO A 116 8.96 9.62 -2.00
N VAL A 117 9.50 9.48 -0.78
CA VAL A 117 9.73 10.60 0.16
C VAL A 117 10.64 11.67 -0.45
N PHE A 118 11.76 11.26 -1.04
CA PHE A 118 12.69 12.18 -1.71
C PHE A 118 12.30 12.54 -3.15
N GLY A 119 11.24 11.91 -3.70
CA GLY A 119 10.75 12.07 -5.07
C GLY A 119 9.69 13.15 -5.24
N ILE A 120 8.44 12.74 -5.23
CA ILE A 120 7.28 13.59 -5.57
C ILE A 120 6.31 13.74 -4.41
N LYS A 121 6.19 12.71 -3.57
CA LYS A 121 5.17 12.64 -2.51
C LYS A 121 5.75 13.00 -1.16
N GLY A 122 4.91 13.66 -0.36
CA GLY A 122 5.00 13.65 1.08
C GLY A 122 5.02 12.23 1.65
N GLY A 123 5.49 12.07 2.88
CA GLY A 123 5.57 10.79 3.57
C GLY A 123 4.21 10.14 3.83
N ALA A 124 4.25 8.91 4.34
CA ALA A 124 3.05 8.16 4.71
C ALA A 124 2.60 8.40 6.17
N ALA A 125 3.00 9.52 6.77
CA ALA A 125 2.69 9.83 8.17
C ALA A 125 1.32 10.49 8.41
N GLY A 126 0.52 10.70 7.36
CA GLY A 126 -0.70 11.50 7.43
C GLY A 126 -0.46 12.96 7.06
N GLY A 127 -1.23 13.91 7.64
CA GLY A 127 -1.08 15.34 7.39
C GLY A 127 -2.04 16.17 8.26
N GLY A 128 -1.76 17.48 8.40
CA GLY A 128 -2.50 18.36 9.28
C GLY A 128 -2.52 17.84 10.72
N TYR A 129 -3.68 17.88 11.36
CA TYR A 129 -3.86 17.35 12.71
C TYR A 129 -4.12 15.83 12.76
N SER A 130 -4.01 15.14 11.63
CA SER A 130 -4.13 13.68 11.50
C SER A 130 -2.81 13.05 11.08
N GLN A 131 -1.81 13.08 11.95
CA GLN A 131 -0.46 12.57 11.73
C GLN A 131 -0.06 11.51 12.75
N VAL A 132 0.78 10.55 12.31
CA VAL A 132 1.55 9.65 13.18
C VAL A 132 2.95 10.22 13.42
N LEU A 133 3.43 10.11 14.64
CA LEU A 133 4.65 10.75 15.12
C LEU A 133 5.60 9.76 15.83
N PRO A 134 6.92 9.95 15.77
CA PRO A 134 7.64 11.10 15.20
C PRO A 134 7.75 11.04 13.68
N MET A 135 7.33 12.08 12.98
CA MET A 135 7.16 12.12 11.54
C MET A 135 8.48 11.94 10.78
N GLU A 136 9.56 12.62 11.21
CA GLU A 136 10.86 12.55 10.56
C GLU A 136 11.44 11.13 10.63
N ASP A 137 11.35 10.49 11.80
CA ASP A 137 11.86 9.14 11.97
C ASP A 137 11.13 8.15 11.06
N ILE A 138 9.80 8.24 10.99
CA ILE A 138 8.96 7.37 10.17
C ILE A 138 9.32 7.53 8.67
N ASN A 139 9.50 8.75 8.21
CA ASN A 139 9.77 9.04 6.79
C ASN A 139 11.22 8.84 6.36
N LEU A 140 12.15 8.65 7.29
CA LEU A 140 13.57 8.44 6.99
C LEU A 140 13.99 6.98 7.25
N HIS A 141 14.72 6.73 8.32
CA HIS A 141 15.26 5.39 8.59
C HIS A 141 14.48 4.61 9.65
N PHE A 142 13.43 5.14 10.15
CA PHE A 142 12.52 4.64 11.18
C PHE A 142 13.17 3.70 12.21
N THR A 143 13.06 2.38 12.03
CA THR A 143 13.71 1.35 12.86
C THR A 143 14.64 0.46 12.04
N GLY A 144 14.76 0.72 10.74
CA GLY A 144 15.69 0.03 9.84
C GLY A 144 15.10 -1.12 9.03
N ASP A 145 13.78 -1.30 8.99
CA ASP A 145 13.13 -2.42 8.31
C ASP A 145 13.35 -2.43 6.81
N ILE A 146 13.19 -1.28 6.16
CA ILE A 146 13.45 -1.12 4.72
C ILE A 146 14.92 -1.42 4.39
N HIS A 147 15.86 -0.99 5.25
CA HIS A 147 17.27 -1.31 5.07
C HIS A 147 17.54 -2.82 5.22
N ALA A 148 16.95 -3.46 6.22
CA ALA A 148 17.05 -4.91 6.42
C ALA A 148 16.54 -5.69 5.21
N LEU A 149 15.40 -5.28 4.64
CA LEU A 149 14.84 -5.81 3.40
C LEU A 149 15.80 -5.65 2.21
N THR A 150 16.33 -4.44 2.00
CA THR A 150 17.31 -4.17 0.95
C THR A 150 18.55 -5.05 1.10
N ALA A 151 19.04 -5.21 2.33
CA ALA A 151 20.20 -6.05 2.63
C ALA A 151 19.92 -7.54 2.36
N ALA A 152 18.78 -8.07 2.80
CA ALA A 152 18.37 -9.45 2.56
C ALA A 152 18.20 -9.74 1.07
N HIS A 153 17.51 -8.84 0.34
CA HIS A 153 17.31 -8.94 -1.10
C HIS A 153 18.65 -8.99 -1.87
N ASN A 154 19.57 -8.09 -1.55
CA ASN A 154 20.87 -8.03 -2.20
C ASN A 154 21.81 -9.18 -1.78
N LEU A 155 21.63 -9.76 -0.57
CA LEU A 155 22.32 -10.97 -0.18
C LEU A 155 21.95 -12.14 -1.10
N ILE A 156 20.67 -12.35 -1.38
CA ILE A 156 20.19 -13.36 -2.33
C ILE A 156 20.81 -13.14 -3.71
N SER A 157 20.80 -11.88 -4.22
CA SER A 157 21.45 -11.54 -5.49
C SER A 157 22.95 -11.87 -5.51
N ALA A 158 23.66 -11.59 -4.41
CA ALA A 158 25.10 -11.86 -4.29
C ALA A 158 25.40 -13.36 -4.20
N MET A 159 24.57 -14.14 -3.51
CA MET A 159 24.71 -15.59 -3.41
C MET A 159 24.42 -16.26 -4.76
N LEU A 160 23.40 -15.81 -5.50
CA LEU A 160 23.12 -16.25 -6.86
C LEU A 160 24.32 -16.01 -7.79
N ASP A 161 24.90 -14.80 -7.77
CA ASP A 161 26.10 -14.48 -8.56
C ASP A 161 27.32 -15.30 -8.16
N ALA A 162 27.48 -15.57 -6.87
CA ALA A 162 28.55 -16.43 -6.38
C ALA A 162 28.37 -17.88 -6.88
N HIS A 163 27.15 -18.41 -6.85
CA HIS A 163 26.83 -19.75 -7.37
C HIS A 163 27.18 -19.86 -8.86
N LEU A 164 26.69 -18.92 -9.68
CA LEU A 164 27.01 -18.85 -11.12
C LEU A 164 28.52 -18.81 -11.39
N SER A 165 29.28 -18.05 -10.61
CA SER A 165 30.72 -17.82 -10.83
C SER A 165 31.60 -18.95 -10.30
N LYS A 166 31.09 -19.83 -9.42
CA LYS A 166 31.89 -20.83 -8.68
C LYS A 166 31.55 -22.28 -9.04
N GLY A 167 30.93 -22.50 -10.17
CA GLY A 167 30.71 -23.85 -10.67
C GLY A 167 29.31 -24.07 -11.24
N ASN A 168 28.32 -23.30 -10.83
CA ASN A 168 26.94 -23.39 -11.30
C ASN A 168 26.40 -24.82 -11.23
N GLU A 169 26.49 -25.46 -10.09
CA GLU A 169 26.12 -26.88 -9.89
C GLU A 169 24.60 -27.11 -10.11
N LEU A 170 23.79 -26.07 -10.06
CA LEU A 170 22.35 -26.10 -10.34
C LEU A 170 22.03 -25.84 -11.83
N ASP A 171 23.03 -25.75 -12.70
CA ASP A 171 22.88 -25.49 -14.13
C ASP A 171 21.98 -24.26 -14.47
N ILE A 172 22.02 -23.22 -13.59
CA ILE A 172 21.25 -21.99 -13.79
C ILE A 172 21.58 -21.35 -15.13
N ASP A 173 20.55 -21.00 -15.92
CA ASP A 173 20.74 -20.23 -17.16
C ASP A 173 21.00 -18.75 -16.82
N PRO A 174 22.20 -18.21 -17.11
CA PRO A 174 22.52 -16.82 -16.84
C PRO A 174 21.64 -15.79 -17.58
N ASN A 175 20.90 -16.23 -18.62
CA ASN A 175 19.97 -15.39 -19.36
C ASN A 175 18.54 -15.47 -18.83
N ASN A 176 18.27 -16.37 -17.89
CA ASN A 176 16.93 -16.58 -17.32
C ASN A 176 16.91 -16.38 -15.80
N ILE A 177 17.41 -15.22 -15.37
CA ILE A 177 17.43 -14.79 -13.97
C ILE A 177 16.30 -13.76 -13.76
N SER A 178 15.30 -14.10 -12.96
CA SER A 178 14.18 -13.25 -12.61
C SER A 178 14.52 -12.27 -11.47
N TRP A 179 15.50 -12.60 -10.63
CA TRP A 179 15.85 -11.84 -9.44
C TRP A 179 16.71 -10.62 -9.74
N LYS A 180 16.13 -9.43 -9.56
CA LYS A 180 16.81 -8.13 -9.70
C LYS A 180 17.67 -7.82 -8.46
N ARG A 181 18.22 -6.62 -8.36
CA ARG A 181 18.77 -6.04 -7.14
C ARG A 181 17.80 -5.02 -6.56
N ALA A 182 17.95 -4.67 -5.30
CA ALA A 182 17.09 -3.68 -4.65
C ALA A 182 17.89 -2.44 -4.20
N ILE A 183 17.23 -1.29 -4.31
CA ILE A 183 17.68 -0.01 -3.76
C ILE A 183 16.47 0.77 -3.27
N ASP A 184 16.59 1.44 -2.11
CA ASP A 184 15.50 2.26 -1.58
C ASP A 184 15.63 3.73 -2.00
N MET A 185 15.83 3.96 -3.28
CA MET A 185 15.92 5.29 -3.89
C MET A 185 15.49 5.26 -5.35
N ASN A 186 14.79 6.30 -5.79
CA ASN A 186 14.34 6.44 -7.18
C ASN A 186 15.51 6.78 -8.11
N ASP A 187 16.10 5.77 -8.76
CA ASP A 187 17.22 5.96 -9.70
C ASP A 187 16.95 5.29 -11.04
N ARG A 188 16.46 6.06 -12.02
CA ARG A 188 16.18 5.56 -13.38
C ARG A 188 17.39 5.00 -14.11
N ALA A 189 18.62 5.39 -13.74
CA ALA A 189 19.83 4.93 -14.40
C ALA A 189 20.13 3.44 -14.12
N LEU A 190 19.54 2.90 -13.04
CA LEU A 190 19.72 1.51 -12.62
C LEU A 190 18.65 0.54 -13.17
N ARG A 191 17.70 1.02 -13.98
CA ARG A 191 16.65 0.16 -14.59
C ARG A 191 17.21 -0.90 -15.52
N ASN A 192 18.26 -0.55 -16.26
CA ASN A 192 18.97 -1.48 -17.14
C ASN A 192 20.46 -1.23 -17.04
N MET A 193 21.21 -2.25 -16.72
CA MET A 193 22.64 -2.17 -16.52
C MET A 193 23.34 -3.47 -16.94
N VAL A 194 24.65 -3.43 -17.09
CA VAL A 194 25.47 -4.62 -17.32
C VAL A 194 26.27 -4.92 -16.06
N VAL A 195 26.15 -6.15 -15.56
CA VAL A 195 26.90 -6.66 -14.41
C VAL A 195 27.94 -7.68 -14.84
N GLY A 196 28.82 -8.08 -13.92
CA GLY A 196 29.79 -9.15 -14.14
C GLY A 196 30.96 -8.77 -15.07
N LEU A 197 31.24 -7.48 -15.30
CA LEU A 197 32.41 -7.01 -16.05
C LEU A 197 33.69 -7.30 -15.29
N GLY A 198 34.81 -7.52 -16.03
CA GLY A 198 36.14 -7.75 -15.45
C GLY A 198 36.73 -9.13 -15.76
N GLY A 199 36.19 -9.86 -16.74
CA GLY A 199 36.65 -11.19 -17.15
C GLY A 199 36.43 -12.24 -16.06
N GLU A 200 37.34 -13.18 -15.89
CA GLU A 200 37.21 -14.30 -14.94
C GLU A 200 37.00 -13.86 -13.47
N SER A 201 37.44 -12.67 -13.09
CA SER A 201 37.25 -12.13 -11.74
C SER A 201 35.95 -11.35 -11.58
N GLY A 202 35.27 -11.00 -12.68
CA GLY A 202 34.05 -10.21 -12.68
C GLY A 202 32.76 -11.04 -12.58
N GLY A 203 32.81 -12.31 -12.96
CA GLY A 203 31.65 -13.20 -13.04
C GLY A 203 31.05 -13.29 -14.43
N HIS A 204 29.77 -13.72 -14.54
CA HIS A 204 29.05 -13.77 -15.80
C HIS A 204 28.58 -12.39 -16.22
N THR A 205 29.03 -11.92 -17.40
CA THR A 205 28.58 -10.65 -17.97
C THR A 205 27.17 -10.83 -18.52
N ARG A 206 26.20 -10.09 -17.96
CA ARG A 206 24.80 -10.13 -18.36
C ARG A 206 24.12 -8.79 -18.15
N GLU A 207 22.97 -8.62 -18.77
CA GLU A 207 22.03 -7.56 -18.41
C GLU A 207 21.43 -7.83 -17.03
N ALA A 208 21.22 -6.80 -16.26
CA ALA A 208 20.58 -6.85 -14.94
C ALA A 208 19.87 -5.51 -14.66
N SER A 209 19.11 -5.45 -13.57
CA SER A 209 18.33 -4.27 -13.19
C SER A 209 18.21 -4.15 -11.68
N PHE A 210 17.77 -2.99 -11.23
CA PHE A 210 17.32 -2.74 -9.87
C PHE A 210 15.81 -2.53 -9.84
N LEU A 211 15.22 -2.85 -8.70
CA LEU A 211 13.88 -2.43 -8.30
C LEU A 211 13.94 -1.59 -7.02
N LEU A 212 12.89 -0.83 -6.76
CA LEU A 212 12.75 -0.15 -5.46
C LEU A 212 12.44 -1.20 -4.38
N THR A 213 13.00 -1.05 -3.18
CA THR A 213 12.82 -2.04 -2.10
C THR A 213 11.35 -2.35 -1.81
N ALA A 214 10.46 -1.35 -1.87
CA ALA A 214 9.01 -1.55 -1.72
C ALA A 214 8.36 -2.39 -2.83
N ALA A 215 9.04 -2.57 -3.99
CA ALA A 215 8.60 -3.41 -5.09
C ALA A 215 9.16 -4.85 -5.02
N SER A 216 9.99 -5.14 -4.03
CA SER A 216 10.57 -6.47 -3.84
C SER A 216 9.52 -7.50 -3.43
N GLU A 217 9.62 -8.72 -3.95
CA GLU A 217 8.83 -9.85 -3.44
C GLU A 217 9.06 -10.08 -1.94
N LEU A 218 10.29 -9.85 -1.42
CA LEU A 218 10.55 -9.93 0.02
C LEU A 218 9.71 -8.93 0.83
N MET A 219 9.33 -7.78 0.28
CA MET A 219 8.43 -6.83 0.94
C MET A 219 7.01 -7.41 1.03
N ALA A 220 6.52 -8.05 -0.03
CA ALA A 220 5.24 -8.74 -0.02
C ALA A 220 5.25 -9.95 0.93
N VAL A 221 6.34 -10.71 0.93
CA VAL A 221 6.58 -11.83 1.85
C VAL A 221 6.55 -11.36 3.31
N LEU A 222 7.27 -10.27 3.65
CA LEU A 222 7.27 -9.71 5.00
C LEU A 222 5.87 -9.27 5.44
N ALA A 223 5.12 -8.64 4.53
CA ALA A 223 3.78 -8.16 4.82
C ALA A 223 2.73 -9.28 4.97
N LEU A 224 2.92 -10.43 4.32
CA LEU A 224 2.01 -11.57 4.38
C LEU A 224 2.43 -12.67 5.36
N ALA A 225 3.65 -12.58 5.92
CA ALA A 225 4.11 -13.52 6.91
C ALA A 225 3.37 -13.33 8.25
N ASP A 226 2.98 -14.45 8.87
CA ASP A 226 2.28 -14.45 10.16
C ASP A 226 3.18 -14.86 11.35
N SER A 227 4.36 -15.40 11.06
CA SER A 227 5.33 -15.87 12.05
C SER A 227 6.73 -15.90 11.45
N LEU A 228 7.75 -16.08 12.32
CA LEU A 228 9.13 -16.23 11.84
C LEU A 228 9.33 -17.55 11.04
N GLU A 229 8.58 -18.60 11.37
CA GLU A 229 8.60 -19.86 10.64
C GLU A 229 7.99 -19.69 9.25
N ASP A 230 6.81 -19.10 9.15
CA ASP A 230 6.15 -18.78 7.87
C ASP A 230 7.00 -17.82 7.03
N LEU A 231 7.60 -16.77 7.64
CA LEU A 231 8.54 -15.90 6.94
C LEU A 231 9.68 -16.70 6.28
N LYS A 232 10.27 -17.63 7.03
CA LYS A 232 11.37 -18.45 6.52
C LYS A 232 10.93 -19.36 5.39
N GLU A 233 9.77 -20.00 5.50
CA GLU A 233 9.21 -20.87 4.46
C GLU A 233 8.90 -20.07 3.19
N ARG A 234 8.28 -18.90 3.34
CA ARG A 234 8.00 -17.98 2.22
C ARG A 234 9.27 -17.52 1.52
N VAL A 235 10.30 -17.09 2.26
CA VAL A 235 11.60 -16.71 1.70
C VAL A 235 12.23 -17.86 0.92
N GLY A 236 12.15 -19.10 1.44
CA GLY A 236 12.76 -20.27 0.82
C GLY A 236 12.19 -20.59 -0.58
N ARG A 237 10.87 -20.44 -0.75
CA ARG A 237 10.19 -20.77 -2.01
C ARG A 237 10.17 -19.67 -3.08
N ILE A 238 10.77 -18.49 -2.82
CA ILE A 238 10.91 -17.44 -3.83
C ILE A 238 11.70 -17.97 -5.03
N ILE A 239 11.15 -17.84 -6.22
CA ILE A 239 11.80 -18.22 -7.48
C ILE A 239 12.71 -17.07 -7.94
N ILE A 240 14.01 -17.36 -8.10
CA ILE A 240 15.03 -16.35 -8.41
C ILE A 240 15.65 -16.49 -9.80
N ALA A 241 15.54 -17.67 -10.40
CA ALA A 241 16.08 -17.99 -11.71
C ALA A 241 15.43 -19.28 -12.24
N TYR A 242 15.82 -19.67 -13.44
CA TYR A 242 15.49 -20.97 -14.01
C TYR A 242 16.78 -21.65 -14.48
N ASP A 243 16.81 -22.99 -14.47
CA ASP A 243 17.91 -23.75 -15.01
C ASP A 243 17.86 -23.85 -16.57
N THR A 244 18.81 -24.55 -17.18
CA THR A 244 18.88 -24.71 -18.65
C THR A 244 17.75 -25.58 -19.22
N ASP A 245 17.05 -26.35 -18.41
CA ASP A 245 15.88 -27.16 -18.80
C ASP A 245 14.56 -26.37 -18.53
N GLY A 246 14.65 -25.17 -17.91
CA GLY A 246 13.54 -24.29 -17.60
C GLY A 246 12.90 -24.57 -16.23
N GLU A 247 13.49 -25.43 -15.39
CA GLU A 247 12.98 -25.67 -14.04
C GLU A 247 13.31 -24.51 -13.09
N PRO A 248 12.39 -24.14 -12.16
CA PRO A 248 12.58 -23.03 -11.27
C PRO A 248 13.69 -23.29 -10.24
N ILE A 249 14.50 -22.29 -9.99
CA ILE A 249 15.52 -22.24 -8.93
C ILE A 249 15.05 -21.27 -7.86
N THR A 250 15.00 -21.76 -6.63
CA THR A 250 14.50 -21.00 -5.47
C THR A 250 15.64 -20.43 -4.62
N VAL A 251 15.28 -19.57 -3.65
CA VAL A 251 16.22 -19.10 -2.62
C VAL A 251 16.75 -20.26 -1.77
N ASP A 252 15.95 -21.30 -1.58
CA ASP A 252 16.36 -22.49 -0.81
C ASP A 252 17.41 -23.32 -1.56
N ASP A 253 17.29 -23.46 -2.89
CA ASP A 253 18.24 -24.21 -3.71
C ASP A 253 19.66 -23.63 -3.67
N ILE A 254 19.80 -22.30 -3.53
CA ILE A 254 21.10 -21.62 -3.35
C ILE A 254 21.50 -21.50 -1.87
N GLU A 255 20.77 -22.14 -0.94
CA GLU A 255 21.03 -22.16 0.51
C GLU A 255 21.02 -20.75 1.15
N ALA A 256 20.28 -19.77 0.59
CA ALA A 256 20.24 -18.39 1.08
C ALA A 256 19.13 -18.12 2.11
N THR A 257 18.15 -19.02 2.24
CA THR A 257 16.94 -18.85 3.09
C THR A 257 17.26 -18.45 4.51
N GLY A 258 18.12 -19.20 5.20
CA GLY A 258 18.45 -18.94 6.60
C GLY A 258 19.13 -17.58 6.80
N ALA A 259 20.06 -17.22 5.92
CA ALA A 259 20.80 -15.95 6.01
C ALA A 259 19.91 -14.73 5.71
N ALA A 260 19.03 -14.83 4.71
CA ALA A 260 18.06 -13.79 4.39
C ALA A 260 17.05 -13.60 5.55
N THR A 261 16.53 -14.68 6.11
CA THR A 261 15.59 -14.63 7.26
C THR A 261 16.25 -14.01 8.51
N ILE A 262 17.54 -14.28 8.77
CA ILE A 262 18.27 -13.65 9.88
C ILE A 262 18.28 -12.12 9.73
N LEU A 263 18.49 -11.60 8.53
CA LEU A 263 18.46 -10.16 8.26
C LEU A 263 17.07 -9.56 8.45
N LEU A 264 16.00 -10.33 8.20
CA LEU A 264 14.61 -9.90 8.33
C LEU A 264 14.01 -10.11 9.73
N ARG A 265 14.73 -10.76 10.65
CA ARG A 265 14.21 -11.14 11.97
C ARG A 265 13.58 -9.99 12.74
N ASP A 266 14.25 -8.86 12.79
CA ASP A 266 13.77 -7.69 13.52
C ASP A 266 12.79 -6.86 12.69
N ALA A 267 12.88 -6.92 11.35
CA ALA A 267 11.93 -6.30 10.44
C ALA A 267 10.55 -6.98 10.45
N LEU A 268 10.42 -8.22 10.94
CA LEU A 268 9.13 -8.89 11.11
C LEU A 268 8.29 -8.30 12.25
N LYS A 269 8.90 -7.61 13.19
CA LYS A 269 8.23 -7.04 14.35
C LYS A 269 7.56 -5.72 13.97
N PRO A 270 6.23 -5.54 14.17
CA PRO A 270 5.56 -4.28 13.91
C PRO A 270 6.14 -3.13 14.73
N ASN A 271 6.23 -1.95 14.12
CA ASN A 271 6.63 -0.72 14.80
C ASN A 271 5.42 -0.08 15.46
N VAL A 272 5.59 0.42 16.67
CA VAL A 272 4.57 1.12 17.45
C VAL A 272 4.95 2.58 17.58
N VAL A 273 4.01 3.46 17.26
CA VAL A 273 4.09 4.92 17.38
C VAL A 273 2.77 5.46 17.87
N GLN A 274 2.63 6.79 17.93
CA GLN A 274 1.41 7.49 18.34
C GLN A 274 0.97 8.50 17.29
N THR A 275 -0.30 8.86 17.31
CA THR A 275 -0.80 10.02 16.58
C THR A 275 -0.59 11.31 17.40
N LEU A 276 -0.86 12.46 16.80
CA LEU A 276 -0.88 13.76 17.49
C LEU A 276 -1.78 13.75 18.75
N GLU A 277 -2.83 12.96 18.78
CA GLU A 277 -3.80 12.90 19.89
C GLU A 277 -3.58 11.67 20.80
N GLY A 278 -2.42 11.00 20.71
CA GLY A 278 -2.06 9.87 21.56
C GLY A 278 -2.73 8.55 21.19
N THR A 279 -3.41 8.44 20.06
CA THR A 279 -3.89 7.14 19.54
C THR A 279 -2.70 6.31 19.10
N PRO A 280 -2.53 5.06 19.56
CA PRO A 280 -1.44 4.21 19.08
C PRO A 280 -1.63 3.78 17.64
N ALA A 281 -0.51 3.65 16.94
CA ALA A 281 -0.48 3.18 15.56
C ALA A 281 0.62 2.15 15.35
N LEU A 282 0.31 1.09 14.59
CA LEU A 282 1.28 0.15 14.06
C LEU A 282 1.69 0.58 12.64
N VAL A 283 2.98 0.77 12.43
CA VAL A 283 3.55 1.12 11.12
C VAL A 283 4.46 -0.01 10.69
N HIS A 284 4.07 -0.77 9.67
CA HIS A 284 4.82 -1.97 9.32
C HIS A 284 4.67 -2.37 7.87
N ALA A 285 5.80 -2.78 7.25
CA ALA A 285 5.91 -3.14 5.84
C ALA A 285 5.36 -2.05 4.89
N GLY A 286 5.55 -2.17 3.61
CA GLY A 286 5.12 -1.13 2.67
C GLY A 286 5.12 -1.59 1.21
N PRO A 287 4.47 -2.72 0.86
CA PRO A 287 4.43 -3.20 -0.52
C PRO A 287 3.62 -2.25 -1.41
N PHE A 288 4.07 -2.08 -2.66
CA PHE A 288 3.35 -1.28 -3.63
C PHE A 288 2.05 -1.93 -4.10
N ALA A 289 0.96 -1.15 -4.17
CA ALA A 289 -0.36 -1.64 -4.57
C ALA A 289 -0.52 -1.90 -6.09
N ASN A 290 0.43 -1.53 -6.92
CA ASN A 290 0.38 -1.80 -8.37
C ASN A 290 1.07 -3.10 -8.78
N ILE A 291 1.91 -3.71 -7.93
CA ILE A 291 2.62 -4.96 -8.20
C ILE A 291 2.55 -5.97 -7.03
N ALA A 292 1.98 -5.57 -5.91
CA ALA A 292 1.74 -6.40 -4.75
C ALA A 292 0.38 -6.03 -4.13
N HIS A 293 0.06 -6.51 -2.94
CA HIS A 293 -1.23 -6.28 -2.30
C HIS A 293 -1.45 -4.85 -1.76
N GLY A 294 -0.37 -4.07 -1.51
CA GLY A 294 -0.48 -2.63 -1.28
C GLY A 294 -1.09 -2.20 0.05
N THR A 295 -0.97 -3.03 1.08
CA THR A 295 -1.42 -2.75 2.46
C THR A 295 -0.26 -2.94 3.44
N ASN A 296 -0.46 -2.63 4.72
CA ASN A 296 0.49 -2.99 5.78
C ASN A 296 0.59 -4.51 5.95
N SER A 297 1.14 -4.98 7.06
CA SER A 297 1.33 -6.43 7.28
C SER A 297 0.18 -7.10 8.01
N LEU A 298 -0.07 -8.36 7.67
CA LEU A 298 -1.00 -9.23 8.39
C LEU A 298 -0.69 -9.32 9.89
N ILE A 299 0.59 -9.43 10.23
CA ILE A 299 1.01 -9.55 11.63
C ILE A 299 0.70 -8.29 12.44
N ALA A 300 0.70 -7.09 11.80
CA ALA A 300 0.29 -5.85 12.43
C ALA A 300 -1.23 -5.81 12.63
N ASP A 301 -2.02 -6.17 11.61
CA ASP A 301 -3.49 -6.23 11.72
C ASP A 301 -3.92 -7.24 12.78
N GLN A 302 -3.33 -8.43 12.80
CA GLN A 302 -3.62 -9.48 13.78
C GLN A 302 -3.24 -9.07 15.21
N ALA A 303 -2.12 -8.35 15.39
CA ALA A 303 -1.74 -7.80 16.70
C ALA A 303 -2.71 -6.69 17.14
N ALA A 304 -3.12 -5.83 16.21
CA ALA A 304 -4.06 -4.74 16.49
C ALA A 304 -5.41 -5.26 16.99
N PHE A 305 -5.92 -6.38 16.46
CA PHE A 305 -7.16 -7.02 16.95
C PHE A 305 -7.07 -7.50 18.41
N GLY A 306 -5.87 -7.82 18.89
CA GLY A 306 -5.66 -8.18 20.31
C GLY A 306 -5.53 -6.97 21.22
N MET A 307 -5.40 -5.76 20.65
CA MET A 307 -5.21 -4.51 21.39
C MET A 307 -6.48 -3.66 21.47
N ALA A 308 -7.34 -3.69 20.44
CA ALA A 308 -8.46 -2.77 20.34
C ALA A 308 -9.71 -3.42 19.71
N ASP A 309 -10.88 -2.89 20.05
CA ASP A 309 -12.17 -3.30 19.47
C ASP A 309 -12.34 -2.81 18.03
N TRP A 310 -11.61 -1.76 17.64
CA TRP A 310 -11.63 -1.16 16.31
C TRP A 310 -10.23 -1.07 15.74
N VAL A 311 -10.04 -1.66 14.57
CA VAL A 311 -8.78 -1.60 13.83
C VAL A 311 -9.03 -0.88 12.52
N LEU A 312 -8.23 0.16 12.24
CA LEU A 312 -8.29 0.92 10.99
C LEU A 312 -7.06 0.62 10.17
N THR A 313 -7.25 0.13 8.96
CA THR A 313 -6.17 -0.12 8.01
C THR A 313 -6.45 0.54 6.68
N GLU A 314 -5.42 0.71 5.84
CA GLU A 314 -5.60 1.35 4.53
C GLU A 314 -5.14 0.47 3.37
N ALA A 315 -5.79 0.63 2.21
CA ALA A 315 -5.38 0.04 0.96
C ALA A 315 -4.90 1.10 -0.04
N GLY A 316 -3.76 0.85 -0.70
CA GLY A 316 -3.10 1.80 -1.60
C GLY A 316 -3.85 2.07 -2.89
N PHE A 317 -3.68 3.25 -3.48
CA PHE A 317 -4.34 3.72 -4.71
C PHE A 317 -5.88 3.74 -4.62
N GLY A 318 -6.58 3.45 -5.74
CA GLY A 318 -8.02 3.32 -5.77
C GLY A 318 -8.50 1.94 -5.29
N SER A 319 -9.80 1.82 -4.98
CA SER A 319 -10.38 0.57 -4.48
C SER A 319 -10.31 -0.55 -5.51
N ASP A 320 -10.24 -0.22 -6.78
CA ASP A 320 -10.06 -1.15 -7.90
C ASP A 320 -8.69 -1.85 -7.91
N LEU A 321 -7.71 -1.32 -7.19
CA LEU A 321 -6.37 -1.90 -7.03
C LEU A 321 -6.11 -2.34 -5.60
N GLY A 322 -6.06 -1.39 -4.66
CA GLY A 322 -5.65 -1.69 -3.29
C GLY A 322 -6.70 -2.48 -2.51
N ALA A 323 -7.96 -2.02 -2.49
CA ALA A 323 -8.99 -2.72 -1.74
C ALA A 323 -9.36 -4.07 -2.39
N GLU A 324 -9.40 -4.16 -3.72
CA GLU A 324 -9.59 -5.44 -4.42
C GLU A 324 -8.56 -6.47 -3.95
N LYS A 325 -7.27 -6.10 -3.89
CA LYS A 325 -6.20 -7.00 -3.44
C LYS A 325 -6.26 -7.29 -1.94
N PHE A 326 -6.66 -6.31 -1.12
CA PHE A 326 -6.92 -6.59 0.29
C PHE A 326 -7.98 -7.67 0.44
N LEU A 327 -9.12 -7.49 -0.22
CA LEU A 327 -10.27 -8.38 -0.11
C LEU A 327 -10.01 -9.77 -0.73
N ASN A 328 -9.38 -9.86 -1.91
CA ASN A 328 -9.14 -11.13 -2.59
C ASN A 328 -7.82 -11.83 -2.21
N VAL A 329 -6.82 -11.11 -1.67
CA VAL A 329 -5.50 -11.68 -1.36
C VAL A 329 -5.23 -11.65 0.14
N VAL A 330 -5.22 -10.45 0.76
CA VAL A 330 -4.85 -10.31 2.18
C VAL A 330 -5.83 -11.03 3.10
N SER A 331 -7.14 -10.83 2.87
CA SER A 331 -8.19 -11.50 3.66
C SER A 331 -8.12 -13.03 3.59
N ARG A 332 -7.69 -13.60 2.44
CA ARG A 332 -7.50 -15.06 2.31
C ARG A 332 -6.35 -15.60 3.15
N PHE A 333 -5.24 -14.85 3.22
CA PHE A 333 -4.06 -15.32 3.97
C PHE A 333 -4.18 -15.08 5.46
N GLY A 334 -4.89 -14.02 5.88
CA GLY A 334 -4.87 -13.55 7.25
C GLY A 334 -6.12 -13.83 8.06
N ASP A 335 -7.18 -14.35 7.45
CA ASP A 335 -8.49 -14.43 8.07
C ASP A 335 -8.92 -13.06 8.66
N VAL A 336 -8.66 -11.99 7.87
CA VAL A 336 -8.94 -10.59 8.23
C VAL A 336 -10.00 -10.05 7.27
N GLU A 337 -11.24 -10.04 7.72
CA GLU A 337 -12.40 -9.58 6.96
C GLU A 337 -12.84 -8.20 7.47
N PRO A 338 -13.06 -7.21 6.57
CA PRO A 338 -13.55 -5.91 7.00
C PRO A 338 -15.01 -5.98 7.47
N SER A 339 -15.29 -5.31 8.60
CA SER A 339 -16.66 -5.08 9.08
C SER A 339 -17.33 -3.89 8.38
N ALA A 340 -16.51 -2.95 7.88
CA ALA A 340 -16.95 -1.81 7.08
C ALA A 340 -15.80 -1.32 6.18
N ILE A 341 -16.16 -0.67 5.07
CA ILE A 341 -15.21 -0.04 4.16
C ILE A 341 -15.50 1.46 4.08
N VAL A 342 -14.46 2.28 4.28
CA VAL A 342 -14.51 3.73 4.06
C VAL A 342 -13.93 4.04 2.69
N LEU A 343 -14.77 4.54 1.80
CA LEU A 343 -14.39 4.98 0.46
C LEU A 343 -14.13 6.49 0.45
N VAL A 344 -12.87 6.87 0.43
CA VAL A 344 -12.46 8.27 0.40
C VAL A 344 -12.69 8.85 -0.99
N SER A 345 -13.44 9.92 -1.04
CA SER A 345 -13.70 10.76 -2.20
C SER A 345 -13.22 12.18 -1.92
N SER A 346 -12.93 12.95 -2.97
CA SER A 346 -12.69 14.39 -2.89
C SER A 346 -13.37 15.13 -4.04
N VAL A 347 -13.77 16.36 -3.81
CA VAL A 347 -14.38 17.23 -4.83
C VAL A 347 -13.46 17.34 -6.04
N ARG A 348 -12.15 17.52 -5.84
CA ARG A 348 -11.18 17.62 -6.94
C ARG A 348 -11.05 16.33 -7.76
N ALA A 349 -11.11 15.14 -7.11
CA ALA A 349 -11.08 13.87 -7.84
C ALA A 349 -12.35 13.69 -8.68
N LEU A 350 -13.52 14.06 -8.17
CA LEU A 350 -14.76 14.05 -8.92
C LEU A 350 -14.67 14.99 -10.14
N LYS A 351 -14.23 16.24 -9.96
CA LYS A 351 -14.01 17.17 -11.07
C LYS A 351 -13.00 16.64 -12.11
N TYR A 352 -11.92 16.00 -11.66
CA TYR A 352 -10.92 15.38 -12.53
C TYR A 352 -11.52 14.33 -13.47
N HIS A 353 -12.42 13.49 -12.95
CA HIS A 353 -13.14 12.49 -13.72
C HIS A 353 -14.27 13.11 -14.56
N GLY A 354 -15.05 14.01 -14.00
CA GLY A 354 -16.18 14.65 -14.70
C GLY A 354 -15.77 15.55 -15.87
N LYS A 355 -14.56 16.13 -15.83
CA LYS A 355 -13.99 16.91 -16.94
C LYS A 355 -13.23 16.06 -17.97
N ASP A 356 -13.13 14.74 -17.77
CA ASP A 356 -12.30 13.84 -18.60
C ASP A 356 -10.88 14.39 -18.81
N MET A 357 -10.27 14.87 -17.70
CA MET A 357 -9.04 15.66 -17.74
C MET A 357 -7.79 14.80 -17.76
N TRP A 358 -6.98 14.93 -18.82
CA TRP A 358 -5.67 14.27 -18.91
C TRP A 358 -4.69 15.04 -19.80
N PRO A 359 -3.52 15.47 -19.30
CA PRO A 359 -3.06 15.38 -17.90
C PRO A 359 -3.89 16.27 -16.96
N ALA A 360 -3.79 16.06 -15.65
CA ALA A 360 -4.47 16.87 -14.66
C ALA A 360 -3.95 18.32 -14.68
N ASP A 361 -4.87 19.29 -14.64
CA ASP A 361 -4.60 20.71 -14.38
C ASP A 361 -5.14 21.01 -12.97
N MET A 362 -4.24 21.11 -12.00
CA MET A 362 -4.64 21.25 -10.60
C MET A 362 -5.29 22.61 -10.34
N ASP A 363 -4.83 23.67 -10.98
CA ASP A 363 -5.40 25.02 -10.81
C ASP A 363 -6.86 25.06 -11.29
N GLU A 364 -7.18 24.37 -12.41
CA GLU A 364 -8.56 24.26 -12.90
C GLU A 364 -9.45 23.42 -11.96
N LEU A 365 -8.88 22.40 -11.29
CA LEU A 365 -9.64 21.55 -10.36
C LEU A 365 -9.97 22.25 -9.04
N GLU A 366 -9.27 23.34 -8.69
CA GLU A 366 -9.55 24.14 -7.50
C GLU A 366 -10.71 25.13 -7.72
N GLU A 367 -11.03 25.49 -8.97
CA GLU A 367 -12.17 26.37 -9.27
C GLU A 367 -13.51 25.66 -9.00
N PRO A 368 -14.51 26.34 -8.38
CA PRO A 368 -15.83 25.76 -8.13
C PRO A 368 -16.54 25.31 -9.40
N ASP A 369 -17.00 24.04 -9.45
CA ASP A 369 -17.69 23.49 -10.63
C ASP A 369 -18.58 22.29 -10.23
N VAL A 370 -19.82 22.59 -9.82
CA VAL A 370 -20.80 21.56 -9.40
C VAL A 370 -21.16 20.63 -10.57
N GLU A 371 -21.23 21.13 -11.81
CA GLU A 371 -21.57 20.32 -12.99
C GLU A 371 -20.47 19.26 -13.23
N ALA A 372 -19.21 19.62 -13.05
CA ALA A 372 -18.10 18.67 -13.15
C ALA A 372 -18.09 17.64 -11.99
N VAL A 373 -18.46 18.07 -10.78
CA VAL A 373 -18.64 17.15 -9.64
C VAL A 373 -19.72 16.13 -9.96
N GLU A 374 -20.91 16.58 -10.39
CA GLU A 374 -22.02 15.70 -10.74
C GLU A 374 -21.66 14.72 -11.88
N ALA A 375 -20.92 15.17 -12.88
CA ALA A 375 -20.46 14.31 -13.97
C ALA A 375 -19.43 13.28 -13.52
N GLY A 376 -18.63 13.55 -12.47
CA GLY A 376 -17.65 12.63 -11.92
C GLY A 376 -18.21 11.58 -10.96
N LEU A 377 -19.47 11.72 -10.51
CA LEU A 377 -20.10 10.80 -9.56
C LEU A 377 -20.18 9.36 -10.08
N GLU A 378 -20.23 9.15 -11.40
CA GLU A 378 -20.21 7.81 -11.99
C GLU A 378 -18.95 7.01 -11.58
N ASN A 379 -17.79 7.67 -11.44
CA ASN A 379 -16.58 7.01 -10.97
C ASN A 379 -16.70 6.57 -9.50
N LEU A 380 -17.29 7.42 -8.65
CA LEU A 380 -17.57 7.09 -7.25
C LEU A 380 -18.57 5.93 -7.14
N ASP A 381 -19.64 5.97 -7.92
CA ASP A 381 -20.66 4.91 -7.95
C ASP A 381 -20.07 3.55 -8.35
N LYS A 382 -19.19 3.53 -9.36
CA LYS A 382 -18.51 2.29 -9.78
C LYS A 382 -17.60 1.75 -8.66
N HIS A 383 -16.84 2.61 -7.97
CA HIS A 383 -16.04 2.20 -6.83
C HIS A 383 -16.89 1.65 -5.68
N ALA A 384 -17.99 2.33 -5.34
CA ALA A 384 -18.90 1.87 -4.30
C ALA A 384 -19.56 0.52 -4.66
N ALA A 385 -20.04 0.39 -5.91
CA ALA A 385 -20.63 -0.85 -6.40
C ALA A 385 -19.63 -2.02 -6.42
N ASN A 386 -18.37 -1.77 -6.80
CA ASN A 386 -17.31 -2.77 -6.75
C ASN A 386 -17.08 -3.30 -5.33
N LEU A 387 -17.01 -2.40 -4.35
CA LEU A 387 -16.80 -2.78 -2.96
C LEU A 387 -18.01 -3.52 -2.35
N GLN A 388 -19.23 -3.13 -2.72
CA GLN A 388 -20.45 -3.79 -2.26
C GLN A 388 -20.58 -5.23 -2.75
N GLN A 389 -19.93 -5.62 -3.85
CA GLN A 389 -19.90 -7.01 -4.32
C GLN A 389 -19.27 -7.98 -3.31
N PHE A 390 -18.40 -7.48 -2.44
CA PHE A 390 -17.81 -8.28 -1.38
C PHE A 390 -18.70 -8.42 -0.13
N GLY A 391 -19.94 -7.93 -0.17
CA GLY A 391 -20.88 -8.05 0.95
C GLY A 391 -20.56 -7.18 2.17
N VAL A 392 -19.70 -6.16 2.03
CA VAL A 392 -19.28 -5.27 3.12
C VAL A 392 -19.94 -3.90 2.98
N PRO A 393 -20.49 -3.30 4.05
CA PRO A 393 -21.07 -1.96 3.99
C PRO A 393 -20.02 -0.91 3.64
N VAL A 394 -20.39 0.00 2.73
CA VAL A 394 -19.54 1.08 2.23
C VAL A 394 -20.02 2.42 2.78
N ILE A 395 -19.11 3.20 3.35
CA ILE A 395 -19.33 4.55 3.82
C ILE A 395 -18.44 5.50 3.02
N VAL A 396 -19.01 6.49 2.34
CA VAL A 396 -18.27 7.50 1.59
C VAL A 396 -17.79 8.59 2.54
N SER A 397 -16.47 8.79 2.58
CA SER A 397 -15.80 9.87 3.29
C SER A 397 -15.41 10.96 2.29
N ILE A 398 -16.04 12.12 2.36
CA ILE A 398 -15.71 13.27 1.53
C ILE A 398 -14.59 14.04 2.22
N ASN A 399 -13.34 13.81 1.78
CA ASN A 399 -12.18 14.52 2.33
C ASN A 399 -12.19 15.97 1.83
N ARG A 400 -12.51 16.89 2.73
CA ARG A 400 -12.70 18.31 2.42
C ARG A 400 -11.36 19.03 2.33
N PHE A 401 -11.17 19.77 1.24
CA PHE A 401 -10.07 20.71 1.04
C PHE A 401 -10.54 22.17 1.21
N PRO A 402 -9.62 23.10 1.52
CA PRO A 402 -9.98 24.51 1.80
C PRO A 402 -10.73 25.22 0.65
N GLN A 403 -10.50 24.78 -0.60
CA GLN A 403 -11.12 25.37 -1.78
C GLN A 403 -12.51 24.78 -2.10
N ASP A 404 -12.90 23.67 -1.47
CA ASP A 404 -14.17 22.99 -1.73
C ASP A 404 -15.35 23.83 -1.22
N THR A 405 -16.35 24.02 -2.06
CA THR A 405 -17.57 24.74 -1.70
C THR A 405 -18.59 23.83 -1.04
N ASP A 406 -19.42 24.42 -0.17
CA ASP A 406 -20.51 23.66 0.45
C ASP A 406 -21.52 23.11 -0.56
N GLU A 407 -21.70 23.79 -1.72
CA GLU A 407 -22.59 23.35 -2.79
C GLU A 407 -22.05 22.09 -3.50
N GLU A 408 -20.74 22.03 -3.75
CA GLU A 408 -20.08 20.86 -4.34
C GLU A 408 -20.15 19.65 -3.38
N ILE A 409 -19.85 19.87 -2.12
CA ILE A 409 -19.93 18.81 -1.07
C ILE A 409 -21.36 18.30 -0.93
N GLN A 410 -22.35 19.21 -0.89
CA GLN A 410 -23.77 18.84 -0.76
C GLN A 410 -24.26 18.01 -1.95
N ALA A 411 -23.78 18.32 -3.16
CA ALA A 411 -24.12 17.52 -4.35
C ALA A 411 -23.67 16.06 -4.21
N VAL A 412 -22.49 15.82 -3.64
CA VAL A 412 -22.00 14.46 -3.37
C VAL A 412 -22.83 13.75 -2.29
N ILE A 413 -23.16 14.45 -1.20
CA ILE A 413 -24.00 13.89 -0.11
C ILE A 413 -25.38 13.50 -0.64
N ASP A 414 -26.06 14.44 -1.31
CA ASP A 414 -27.42 14.22 -1.83
C ASP A 414 -27.43 13.04 -2.83
N HIS A 415 -26.38 12.91 -3.65
CA HIS A 415 -26.24 11.79 -4.57
C HIS A 415 -26.10 10.47 -3.82
N CYS A 416 -25.14 10.36 -2.89
CA CYS A 416 -24.94 9.14 -2.10
C CYS A 416 -26.20 8.72 -1.35
N GLU A 417 -26.89 9.68 -0.71
CA GLU A 417 -28.18 9.40 -0.03
C GLU A 417 -29.24 8.88 -1.00
N SER A 418 -29.29 9.42 -2.23
CA SER A 418 -30.23 8.95 -3.27
C SER A 418 -29.98 7.50 -3.69
N GLN A 419 -28.74 7.04 -3.59
CA GLN A 419 -28.32 5.66 -3.85
C GLN A 419 -28.40 4.76 -2.60
N GLY A 420 -28.77 5.32 -1.45
CA GLY A 420 -28.81 4.57 -0.19
C GLY A 420 -27.43 4.31 0.42
N ILE A 421 -26.41 5.06 0.00
CA ILE A 421 -25.04 4.95 0.52
C ILE A 421 -24.84 6.00 1.61
N ARG A 422 -24.31 5.59 2.77
CA ARG A 422 -23.94 6.52 3.83
C ARG A 422 -22.76 7.39 3.36
N ALA A 423 -22.87 8.70 3.52
CA ALA A 423 -21.78 9.64 3.21
C ALA A 423 -21.65 10.68 4.32
N GLY A 424 -20.45 11.17 4.54
CA GLY A 424 -20.17 12.23 5.50
C GLY A 424 -18.91 13.00 5.13
N VAL A 425 -18.81 14.24 5.63
CA VAL A 425 -17.65 15.09 5.44
C VAL A 425 -16.56 14.72 6.43
N SER A 426 -15.32 14.66 5.94
CA SER A 426 -14.12 14.48 6.74
C SER A 426 -13.37 15.80 6.84
N ASN A 427 -13.30 16.38 8.04
CA ASN A 427 -12.49 17.55 8.35
C ASN A 427 -11.24 17.17 9.17
N VAL A 428 -10.85 15.91 9.18
CA VAL A 428 -9.79 15.40 10.05
C VAL A 428 -8.41 16.02 9.78
N PHE A 429 -8.17 16.56 8.59
CA PHE A 429 -6.94 17.30 8.30
C PHE A 429 -6.82 18.56 9.16
N SER A 430 -7.88 19.36 9.27
CA SER A 430 -7.89 20.63 9.98
C SER A 430 -8.31 20.54 11.46
N GLU A 431 -9.06 19.50 11.84
CA GLU A 431 -9.71 19.38 13.16
C GLU A 431 -9.30 18.11 13.93
N GLY A 432 -8.37 17.30 13.37
CA GLY A 432 -7.98 16.05 14.01
C GLY A 432 -9.16 15.09 14.17
N GLY A 433 -9.19 14.33 15.28
CA GLY A 433 -10.23 13.35 15.54
C GLY A 433 -11.64 13.94 15.64
N GLU A 434 -11.80 15.19 16.12
CA GLU A 434 -13.11 15.84 16.19
C GLU A 434 -13.77 15.93 14.80
N GLY A 435 -12.97 16.21 13.76
CA GLY A 435 -13.42 16.32 12.38
C GLY A 435 -13.91 15.02 11.74
N GLY A 436 -13.75 13.86 12.41
CA GLY A 436 -14.16 12.54 11.93
C GLY A 436 -15.33 11.91 12.70
N VAL A 437 -15.81 12.53 13.78
CA VAL A 437 -16.82 11.93 14.68
C VAL A 437 -18.10 11.54 13.96
N GLU A 438 -18.61 12.37 13.04
CA GLU A 438 -19.82 12.04 12.26
C GLU A 438 -19.65 10.77 11.42
N LEU A 439 -18.47 10.60 10.81
CA LEU A 439 -18.16 9.39 10.03
C LEU A 439 -18.08 8.16 10.93
N VAL A 440 -17.49 8.28 12.13
CA VAL A 440 -17.44 7.19 13.11
C VAL A 440 -18.85 6.73 13.50
N GLU A 441 -19.80 7.65 13.68
CA GLU A 441 -21.20 7.29 13.98
C GLU A 441 -21.81 6.46 12.82
N LYS A 442 -21.56 6.85 11.56
CA LYS A 442 -22.08 6.14 10.39
C LYS A 442 -21.42 4.76 10.21
N ILE A 443 -20.13 4.64 10.49
CA ILE A 443 -19.37 3.38 10.46
C ILE A 443 -19.92 2.44 11.55
N THR A 444 -20.06 2.95 12.76
CA THR A 444 -20.54 2.19 13.92
C THR A 444 -21.97 1.70 13.69
N ASP A 445 -22.85 2.57 13.17
CA ASP A 445 -24.24 2.18 12.84
C ASP A 445 -24.28 1.01 11.82
N ALA A 446 -23.43 1.04 10.80
CA ALA A 446 -23.36 -0.05 9.82
C ALA A 446 -22.89 -1.38 10.45
N VAL A 447 -21.86 -1.31 11.30
CA VAL A 447 -21.30 -2.51 11.95
C VAL A 447 -22.25 -3.06 13.03
N GLU A 448 -22.84 -2.22 13.89
CA GLU A 448 -23.77 -2.65 14.95
C GLU A 448 -25.06 -3.27 14.38
N ASN A 449 -25.45 -2.93 13.15
CA ASN A 449 -26.57 -3.54 12.46
C ASN A 449 -26.20 -4.88 11.78
N ASN A 450 -24.95 -5.36 11.91
CA ASN A 450 -24.45 -6.59 11.26
C ASN A 450 -24.71 -6.61 9.75
N GLU A 451 -24.35 -5.53 9.05
CA GLU A 451 -24.61 -5.40 7.61
C GLU A 451 -23.55 -6.12 6.76
N ALA A 452 -22.41 -6.56 7.32
CA ALA A 452 -21.36 -7.27 6.60
C ALA A 452 -21.71 -8.77 6.46
N ASP A 453 -21.59 -9.28 5.22
CA ASP A 453 -21.68 -10.70 4.84
C ASP A 453 -20.59 -10.93 3.77
N PHE A 454 -19.33 -11.03 4.22
CA PHE A 454 -18.17 -11.00 3.34
C PHE A 454 -18.10 -12.22 2.43
N GLU A 455 -17.91 -11.99 1.14
CA GLU A 455 -17.69 -13.02 0.12
C GLU A 455 -16.52 -12.65 -0.79
N PHE A 456 -15.68 -13.64 -1.16
CA PHE A 456 -14.63 -13.46 -2.15
C PHE A 456 -15.20 -13.33 -3.56
N LEU A 457 -14.54 -12.55 -4.41
CA LEU A 457 -14.99 -12.33 -5.79
C LEU A 457 -14.86 -13.58 -6.67
N TYR A 458 -13.89 -14.44 -6.39
CA TYR A 458 -13.62 -15.69 -7.12
C TYR A 458 -13.08 -16.77 -6.18
N ASP A 459 -13.19 -18.05 -6.58
CA ASP A 459 -12.52 -19.16 -5.90
C ASP A 459 -11.10 -19.36 -6.44
N THR A 460 -10.15 -19.67 -5.56
CA THR A 460 -8.75 -19.95 -5.96
C THR A 460 -8.61 -21.24 -6.78
N GLU A 461 -9.53 -22.19 -6.66
CA GLU A 461 -9.58 -23.40 -7.48
C GLU A 461 -10.02 -23.15 -8.94
N GLU A 462 -10.50 -21.94 -9.27
CA GLU A 462 -10.79 -21.57 -10.65
C GLU A 462 -9.49 -21.44 -11.48
N SER A 463 -9.59 -21.58 -12.81
CA SER A 463 -8.45 -21.38 -13.69
C SER A 463 -7.89 -19.97 -13.58
N ILE A 464 -6.59 -19.79 -13.83
CA ILE A 464 -5.94 -18.48 -13.82
C ILE A 464 -6.69 -17.50 -14.74
N LYS A 465 -7.08 -17.92 -15.94
CA LYS A 465 -7.86 -17.09 -16.88
C LYS A 465 -9.20 -16.66 -16.30
N SER A 466 -9.94 -17.57 -15.62
CA SER A 466 -11.22 -17.23 -14.99
C SER A 466 -11.05 -16.15 -13.90
N LYS A 467 -10.04 -16.28 -13.03
CA LYS A 467 -9.73 -15.29 -12.00
C LYS A 467 -9.40 -13.91 -12.59
N ILE A 468 -8.57 -13.89 -13.64
CA ILE A 468 -8.22 -12.65 -14.37
C ILE A 468 -9.44 -12.02 -15.02
N GLU A 469 -10.28 -12.82 -15.72
CA GLU A 469 -11.49 -12.35 -16.39
C GLU A 469 -12.50 -11.80 -15.39
N THR A 470 -12.67 -12.45 -14.23
CA THR A 470 -13.55 -11.97 -13.16
C THR A 470 -13.15 -10.59 -12.66
N VAL A 471 -11.86 -10.39 -12.32
CA VAL A 471 -11.40 -9.05 -11.88
C VAL A 471 -11.53 -8.02 -13.01
N ALA A 472 -11.19 -8.38 -14.24
CA ALA A 472 -11.25 -7.47 -15.39
C ALA A 472 -12.69 -7.01 -15.69
N THR A 473 -13.66 -7.91 -15.64
CA THR A 473 -15.05 -7.60 -15.99
C THR A 473 -15.82 -6.99 -14.82
N GLU A 474 -15.75 -7.58 -13.63
CA GLU A 474 -16.55 -7.15 -12.48
C GLU A 474 -16.01 -5.88 -11.83
N ILE A 475 -14.67 -5.79 -11.66
CA ILE A 475 -14.04 -4.64 -11.00
C ILE A 475 -13.72 -3.52 -11.99
N TYR A 476 -13.06 -3.85 -13.11
CA TYR A 476 -12.62 -2.83 -14.05
C TYR A 476 -13.66 -2.43 -15.10
N GLY A 477 -14.67 -3.29 -15.35
CA GLY A 477 -15.70 -3.04 -16.35
C GLY A 477 -15.22 -3.25 -17.79
N ALA A 478 -14.20 -4.10 -18.01
CA ALA A 478 -13.77 -4.50 -19.35
C ALA A 478 -14.82 -5.41 -20.02
N ASP A 479 -14.93 -5.35 -21.36
CA ASP A 479 -15.79 -6.27 -22.13
C ASP A 479 -15.19 -7.68 -22.21
N GLY A 480 -13.91 -7.86 -21.84
CA GLY A 480 -13.19 -9.13 -21.85
C GLY A 480 -11.70 -8.92 -21.73
N VAL A 481 -10.93 -9.99 -21.90
CA VAL A 481 -9.47 -10.03 -21.77
C VAL A 481 -8.82 -10.57 -23.04
N ASN A 482 -7.76 -9.90 -23.49
CA ASN A 482 -6.84 -10.40 -24.52
C ASN A 482 -5.52 -10.82 -23.87
N TYR A 483 -5.01 -11.97 -24.24
CA TYR A 483 -3.70 -12.44 -23.83
C TYR A 483 -2.71 -12.21 -24.97
N VAL A 484 -1.75 -11.30 -24.77
CA VAL A 484 -0.79 -10.86 -25.79
C VAL A 484 0.64 -11.23 -25.41
N ALA A 485 1.54 -11.20 -26.39
CA ALA A 485 2.99 -11.28 -26.19
C ALA A 485 3.53 -12.49 -25.40
N GLY A 486 2.84 -13.61 -25.37
CA GLY A 486 3.30 -14.82 -24.67
C GLY A 486 2.63 -15.06 -23.31
N ALA A 487 1.71 -14.19 -22.90
CA ALA A 487 0.97 -14.38 -21.63
C ALA A 487 0.20 -15.72 -21.55
N GLU A 488 -0.20 -16.30 -22.68
CA GLU A 488 -0.79 -17.65 -22.69
C GLU A 488 0.24 -18.72 -22.32
N ASP A 489 1.47 -18.62 -22.88
CA ASP A 489 2.57 -19.53 -22.55
C ASP A 489 2.98 -19.40 -21.08
N ASP A 490 2.94 -18.16 -20.52
CA ASP A 490 3.19 -17.91 -19.10
C ASP A 490 2.13 -18.61 -18.22
N ILE A 491 0.84 -18.50 -18.57
CA ILE A 491 -0.25 -19.16 -17.83
C ILE A 491 -0.08 -20.68 -17.88
N GLU A 492 0.16 -21.26 -19.07
CA GLU A 492 0.43 -22.69 -19.19
C GLU A 492 1.62 -23.10 -18.31
N ARG A 493 2.65 -22.26 -18.23
CA ARG A 493 3.81 -22.51 -17.36
C ARG A 493 3.45 -22.47 -15.87
N MET A 494 2.59 -21.54 -15.42
CA MET A 494 2.12 -21.51 -14.03
C MET A 494 1.31 -22.76 -13.68
N GLU A 495 0.46 -23.24 -14.59
CA GLU A 495 -0.30 -24.49 -14.44
C GLU A 495 0.62 -25.71 -14.35
N GLU A 496 1.67 -25.79 -15.21
CA GLU A 496 2.68 -26.88 -15.16
C GLU A 496 3.43 -26.91 -13.82
N LEU A 497 3.70 -25.73 -13.23
CA LEU A 497 4.38 -25.60 -11.93
C LEU A 497 3.44 -25.88 -10.74
N GLY A 498 2.13 -26.08 -10.97
CA GLY A 498 1.15 -26.29 -9.93
C GLY A 498 0.90 -25.04 -9.07
N LEU A 499 0.96 -23.85 -9.68
CA LEU A 499 0.73 -22.55 -9.06
C LEU A 499 -0.64 -21.96 -9.45
N ASP A 500 -1.49 -22.75 -10.05
CA ASP A 500 -2.81 -22.35 -10.57
C ASP A 500 -3.85 -22.08 -9.49
N ASP A 501 -3.64 -22.54 -8.26
CA ASP A 501 -4.48 -22.25 -7.09
C ASP A 501 -4.16 -20.91 -6.39
N MET A 502 -3.11 -20.20 -6.84
CA MET A 502 -2.76 -18.89 -6.29
C MET A 502 -3.78 -17.81 -6.71
N PRO A 503 -4.10 -16.84 -5.83
CA PRO A 503 -4.86 -15.67 -6.22
C PRO A 503 -4.07 -14.80 -7.19
N VAL A 504 -4.77 -13.95 -7.97
CA VAL A 504 -4.16 -13.05 -8.95
C VAL A 504 -4.04 -11.62 -8.40
N VAL A 505 -2.93 -10.97 -8.69
CA VAL A 505 -2.63 -9.57 -8.38
C VAL A 505 -2.50 -8.81 -9.70
N MET A 506 -3.55 -8.06 -10.04
CA MET A 506 -3.57 -7.29 -11.28
C MET A 506 -2.67 -6.06 -11.18
N SER A 507 -1.79 -5.89 -12.14
CA SER A 507 -0.81 -4.80 -12.21
C SER A 507 -1.13 -3.91 -13.39
N LYS A 508 -1.80 -2.77 -13.14
CA LYS A 508 -2.23 -1.78 -14.13
C LYS A 508 -1.99 -0.35 -13.67
N THR A 509 -2.29 0.62 -14.54
CA THR A 509 -2.31 2.03 -14.16
C THR A 509 -3.33 2.30 -13.04
N PHE A 510 -2.97 3.19 -12.11
CA PHE A 510 -3.87 3.63 -11.03
C PHE A 510 -4.67 4.88 -11.38
N HIS A 511 -4.57 5.39 -12.62
CA HIS A 511 -5.24 6.61 -13.08
C HIS A 511 -6.57 6.37 -13.81
N SER A 512 -6.96 5.11 -13.99
CA SER A 512 -8.18 4.72 -14.72
C SER A 512 -8.62 3.33 -14.26
N PHE A 513 -9.90 3.01 -14.42
CA PHE A 513 -10.37 1.61 -14.37
C PHE A 513 -9.77 0.78 -15.51
N SER A 514 -9.55 1.38 -16.69
CA SER A 514 -8.90 0.69 -17.80
C SER A 514 -7.37 0.63 -17.66
N ASP A 515 -6.71 -0.01 -18.60
CA ASP A 515 -5.25 -0.04 -18.75
C ASP A 515 -4.68 1.22 -19.45
N ASP A 516 -5.55 2.13 -19.92
CA ASP A 516 -5.19 3.42 -20.50
C ASP A 516 -5.38 4.56 -19.48
N PRO A 517 -4.29 5.20 -19.01
CA PRO A 517 -4.37 6.25 -17.99
C PRO A 517 -5.12 7.52 -18.45
N SER A 518 -5.34 7.68 -19.75
CA SER A 518 -6.05 8.83 -20.30
C SER A 518 -7.57 8.72 -20.22
N LYS A 519 -8.12 7.52 -20.07
CA LYS A 519 -9.57 7.31 -19.95
C LYS A 519 -10.04 7.58 -18.53
N LYS A 520 -10.99 8.49 -18.37
CA LYS A 520 -11.54 8.91 -17.08
C LYS A 520 -12.99 8.42 -16.88
N GLY A 521 -13.58 8.76 -15.72
CA GLY A 521 -14.93 8.28 -15.39
C GLY A 521 -14.99 6.76 -15.29
N VAL A 522 -15.94 6.17 -16.00
CA VAL A 522 -16.14 4.71 -16.14
C VAL A 522 -16.01 4.35 -17.63
N PRO A 523 -14.82 3.95 -18.10
CA PRO A 523 -14.61 3.60 -19.51
C PRO A 523 -15.45 2.41 -19.94
N GLU A 524 -16.08 2.50 -21.11
CA GLU A 524 -16.90 1.46 -21.73
C GLU A 524 -16.33 1.01 -23.08
N GLY A 525 -16.66 -0.19 -23.54
CA GLY A 525 -16.32 -0.69 -24.86
C GLY A 525 -14.83 -0.97 -25.05
N TRP A 526 -14.15 -1.51 -24.04
CA TRP A 526 -12.72 -1.79 -24.05
C TRP A 526 -12.40 -3.19 -23.55
N THR A 527 -11.25 -3.70 -23.94
CA THR A 527 -10.76 -5.03 -23.57
C THR A 527 -9.42 -4.88 -22.87
N LEU A 528 -9.20 -5.63 -21.79
CA LEU A 528 -7.95 -5.61 -21.02
C LEU A 528 -6.88 -6.43 -21.75
N ASP A 529 -5.69 -5.86 -21.95
CA ASP A 529 -4.56 -6.59 -22.54
C ASP A 529 -3.64 -7.13 -21.41
N VAL A 530 -3.60 -8.46 -21.23
CA VAL A 530 -2.63 -9.14 -20.36
C VAL A 530 -1.36 -9.43 -21.15
N ARG A 531 -0.22 -8.92 -20.67
CA ARG A 531 1.07 -8.98 -21.35
C ARG A 531 2.01 -10.04 -20.80
N GLU A 532 1.95 -10.29 -19.52
CA GLU A 532 2.82 -11.23 -18.81
C GLU A 532 2.13 -11.73 -17.54
N VAL A 533 2.37 -12.99 -17.18
CA VAL A 533 1.94 -13.57 -15.90
C VAL A 533 3.13 -14.26 -15.27
N TYR A 534 3.51 -13.86 -14.06
CA TYR A 534 4.64 -14.45 -13.35
C TYR A 534 4.34 -14.69 -11.87
N PRO A 535 5.01 -15.65 -11.23
CA PRO A 535 4.75 -16.00 -9.85
C PRO A 535 5.51 -15.08 -8.89
N SER A 536 4.84 -14.65 -7.84
CA SER A 536 5.43 -14.20 -6.59
C SER A 536 5.28 -15.36 -5.60
N ALA A 537 6.08 -16.41 -5.82
CA ALA A 537 5.88 -17.73 -5.21
C ALA A 537 6.08 -17.72 -3.68
N GLY A 538 6.99 -16.88 -3.20
CA GLY A 538 7.19 -16.65 -1.77
C GLY A 538 6.01 -15.95 -1.13
N ALA A 539 5.48 -14.92 -1.78
CA ALA A 539 4.29 -14.22 -1.32
C ALA A 539 3.01 -15.05 -1.47
N GLY A 540 2.94 -15.93 -2.49
CA GLY A 540 1.82 -16.85 -2.71
C GLY A 540 0.73 -16.30 -3.61
N PHE A 541 1.06 -15.48 -4.61
CA PHE A 541 0.13 -14.97 -5.62
C PHE A 541 0.79 -14.87 -7.00
N LEU A 542 -0.03 -14.79 -8.05
CA LEU A 542 0.41 -14.54 -9.42
C LEU A 542 0.27 -13.05 -9.75
N VAL A 543 1.33 -12.46 -10.31
CA VAL A 543 1.29 -11.08 -10.80
C VAL A 543 0.90 -11.08 -12.27
N VAL A 544 -0.12 -10.29 -12.63
CA VAL A 544 -0.67 -10.16 -13.97
C VAL A 544 -0.40 -8.76 -14.49
N LEU A 545 0.55 -8.61 -15.40
CA LEU A 545 0.91 -7.33 -16.00
C LEU A 545 -0.04 -6.98 -17.16
N THR A 546 -0.68 -5.83 -17.08
CA THR A 546 -1.60 -5.32 -18.12
C THR A 546 -1.06 -4.06 -18.81
N GLY A 547 0.03 -3.48 -18.30
CA GLY A 547 0.62 -2.26 -18.81
C GLY A 547 2.10 -2.16 -18.49
N ASP A 548 2.71 -1.03 -18.84
CA ASP A 548 4.09 -0.74 -18.47
C ASP A 548 4.15 -0.30 -17.00
N VAL A 549 4.42 -1.24 -16.11
CA VAL A 549 4.57 -0.97 -14.68
C VAL A 549 6.04 -0.78 -14.35
N MET A 550 6.35 0.34 -13.68
CA MET A 550 7.72 0.64 -13.25
C MET A 550 7.95 0.20 -11.80
N ASP A 551 8.82 -0.77 -11.62
CA ASP A 551 9.29 -1.23 -10.31
C ASP A 551 10.47 -0.39 -9.76
N LEU A 552 11.08 0.47 -10.58
CA LEU A 552 12.05 1.49 -10.16
C LEU A 552 11.67 2.85 -10.76
N PRO A 553 10.90 3.69 -10.07
CA PRO A 553 10.62 5.05 -10.49
C PRO A 553 11.91 5.88 -10.61
N GLY A 554 11.89 6.96 -11.36
CA GLY A 554 12.97 7.94 -11.41
C GLY A 554 12.58 9.21 -10.66
N LEU A 555 13.56 9.94 -10.13
CA LEU A 555 13.30 11.26 -9.59
C LEU A 555 12.76 12.19 -10.71
N PRO A 556 11.81 13.09 -10.39
CA PRO A 556 11.32 14.12 -11.31
C PRO A 556 12.40 15.17 -11.62
N GLY A 557 12.11 16.09 -12.52
CA GLY A 557 13.04 17.18 -12.89
C GLY A 557 13.41 18.09 -11.70
N ARG A 558 12.47 18.31 -10.77
CA ARG A 558 12.70 18.92 -9.45
C ARG A 558 12.10 17.95 -8.41
N PRO A 559 12.93 17.17 -7.73
CA PRO A 559 12.46 16.29 -6.66
C PRO A 559 12.22 17.06 -5.36
N ALA A 560 11.38 16.52 -4.47
CA ALA A 560 11.17 17.07 -3.11
C ALA A 560 12.49 17.26 -2.35
N ALA A 561 13.46 16.38 -2.56
CA ALA A 561 14.80 16.48 -1.99
C ALA A 561 15.52 17.81 -2.29
N ALA A 562 15.11 18.57 -3.30
CA ALA A 562 15.73 19.87 -3.64
C ALA A 562 15.31 21.00 -2.68
N ASP A 563 14.25 20.80 -1.91
CA ASP A 563 13.72 21.76 -0.95
C ASP A 563 14.03 21.36 0.51
N MET A 564 14.64 20.18 0.71
CA MET A 564 15.03 19.68 2.03
C MET A 564 16.38 20.27 2.45
N ASP A 565 16.50 20.68 3.71
CA ASP A 565 17.75 21.16 4.34
C ASP A 565 17.81 20.76 5.80
N ILE A 566 18.97 20.93 6.42
CA ILE A 566 19.22 20.67 7.84
C ILE A 566 20.11 21.75 8.43
N ASP A 567 19.68 22.30 9.53
CA ASP A 567 20.42 23.33 10.27
C ASP A 567 21.55 22.73 11.13
N ALA A 568 22.42 23.60 11.65
CA ALA A 568 23.58 23.19 12.45
C ALA A 568 23.22 22.55 13.81
N ASP A 569 22.03 22.77 14.30
CA ASP A 569 21.46 22.16 15.51
C ASP A 569 20.68 20.85 15.23
N GLY A 570 20.57 20.48 13.95
CA GLY A 570 19.94 19.25 13.53
C GLY A 570 18.46 19.39 13.13
N THR A 571 17.91 20.62 13.14
CA THR A 571 16.53 20.87 12.70
C THR A 571 16.42 20.66 11.20
N ILE A 572 15.47 19.80 10.79
CA ILE A 572 15.20 19.49 9.38
C ILE A 572 14.15 20.49 8.85
N SER A 573 14.28 20.89 7.59
CA SER A 573 13.30 21.71 6.89
C SER A 573 12.96 21.12 5.52
N GLY A 574 11.76 21.40 5.02
CA GLY A 574 11.31 20.93 3.70
C GLY A 574 11.06 19.44 3.61
N LEU A 575 10.90 18.74 4.74
CA LEU A 575 10.56 17.30 4.74
C LEU A 575 9.05 17.09 4.48
N PHE A 576 8.26 18.10 4.42
CA PHE A 576 6.82 18.21 4.01
C PHE A 576 6.18 19.46 4.62
#